data_4e7873af23bbd6ebf09b4bdd0910fe80
#
_entry.id   4e7873af23bbd6ebf09b4bdd0910fe80
#
_cell.length_a   1.000
_cell.length_b   1.000
_cell.length_c   1.000
_cell.angle_alpha   90.00
_cell.angle_beta   90.00
_cell.angle_gamma   90.00
#
_symmetry.space_group_name_H-M   'P 1'
#
loop_
_entity.id
_entity.type
_entity.pdbx_description
1 polymer ?
#
loop_
_entity_poly.entity_id
_entity_poly.type
_entity_poly.pdbx_seq_one_letter_code
_entity_poly.pdbx_strand_id
1 'polypeptide(L)'
;MVIKPILERLFGKFYKEYDFIKKTYDVLKGFGFTDENAIASVCICRDEISQTIRSHIKRMWGEAFNFSSLAGLFTAGKTGXKAFISXAPNVDGKERYVFYAFSHIAIDENENMGVCKRKGLEKSHACGALCHFLNELSSKKINIKLDEEDIEESLLKRRLLREIPYGEIPXLLNLTKINLKVIREDLENIIEKVIDTKKADYAFFSGIQVHGPEENYIVPDEAYVVINGKKQVLNKL
;
A
#
# COMPACT_ATOMS: atom_id res chain seq x y z
N MET A 1 -22.88 -4.00 -11.66
CA MET A 1 -21.47 -4.07 -11.20
C MET A 1 -20.59 -4.51 -12.37
N VAL A 2 -20.28 -3.55 -13.22
CA VAL A 2 -19.62 -3.80 -14.52
C VAL A 2 -18.15 -4.20 -14.35
N ILE A 3 -17.47 -3.70 -13.31
CA ILE A 3 -16.03 -3.89 -13.16
C ILE A 3 -15.61 -5.28 -12.64
N LYS A 4 -16.47 -6.01 -11.91
CA LYS A 4 -16.08 -7.29 -11.29
C LYS A 4 -15.55 -8.34 -12.27
N PRO A 5 -16.20 -8.58 -13.45
CA PRO A 5 -15.64 -9.53 -14.41
C PRO A 5 -14.24 -9.12 -14.92
N ILE A 6 -14.00 -7.80 -15.03
CA ILE A 6 -12.69 -7.26 -15.40
C ILE A 6 -11.65 -7.62 -14.31
N LEU A 7 -12.00 -7.39 -13.04
CA LEU A 7 -11.11 -7.69 -11.91
C LEU A 7 -10.84 -9.19 -11.80
N GLU A 8 -11.86 -10.04 -11.98
CA GLU A 8 -11.70 -11.50 -11.97
C GLU A 8 -10.69 -11.96 -13.03
N ARG A 9 -10.79 -11.41 -14.23
CA ARG A 9 -9.90 -11.75 -15.34
C ARG A 9 -8.47 -11.24 -15.11
N LEU A 10 -8.32 -10.02 -14.60
CA LEU A 10 -7.00 -9.38 -14.42
C LEU A 10 -6.24 -9.90 -13.19
N PHE A 11 -6.96 -10.22 -12.12
CA PHE A 11 -6.37 -10.47 -10.80
C PHE A 11 -6.79 -11.80 -10.15
N GLY A 12 -7.89 -12.37 -10.59
CA GLY A 12 -8.49 -13.55 -9.98
C GLY A 12 -9.19 -13.21 -8.67
N LYS A 13 -8.43 -12.99 -7.60
CA LYS A 13 -8.97 -12.76 -6.26
C LYS A 13 -8.95 -11.28 -5.90
N PHE A 14 -10.06 -10.77 -5.39
CA PHE A 14 -10.19 -9.40 -4.92
C PHE A 14 -11.33 -9.31 -3.89
N TYR A 15 -11.33 -8.22 -3.15
CA TYR A 15 -12.36 -7.91 -2.15
C TYR A 15 -12.81 -6.47 -2.28
N LYS A 16 -14.02 -6.14 -1.85
CA LYS A 16 -14.34 -4.73 -1.57
C LYS A 16 -13.39 -4.23 -0.48
N GLU A 17 -13.00 -2.97 -0.58
CA GLU A 17 -12.00 -2.36 0.32
C GLU A 17 -12.33 -2.56 1.80
N TYR A 18 -13.58 -2.25 2.19
CA TYR A 18 -14.03 -2.41 3.58
C TYR A 18 -13.98 -3.89 4.02
N ASP A 19 -14.47 -4.79 3.14
CA ASP A 19 -14.54 -6.23 3.46
C ASP A 19 -13.13 -6.81 3.67
N PHE A 20 -12.14 -6.35 2.88
CA PHE A 20 -10.75 -6.77 3.07
C PHE A 20 -10.22 -6.35 4.44
N ILE A 21 -10.39 -5.06 4.80
CA ILE A 21 -9.87 -4.54 6.07
C ILE A 21 -10.57 -5.26 7.25
N LYS A 22 -11.90 -5.44 7.16
CA LYS A 22 -12.63 -6.17 8.18
C LYS A 22 -12.13 -7.61 8.31
N LYS A 23 -11.90 -8.28 7.19
CA LYS A 23 -11.39 -9.67 7.19
C LYS A 23 -10.01 -9.76 7.82
N THR A 24 -9.10 -8.82 7.54
CA THR A 24 -7.76 -8.82 8.17
C THR A 24 -7.88 -8.64 9.69
N TYR A 25 -8.77 -7.74 10.14
CA TYR A 25 -9.03 -7.53 11.57
C TYR A 25 -9.56 -8.81 12.23
N ASP A 26 -10.58 -9.45 11.62
CA ASP A 26 -11.18 -10.66 12.16
C ASP A 26 -10.16 -11.82 12.26
N VAL A 27 -9.29 -11.96 11.26
CA VAL A 27 -8.21 -12.98 11.26
C VAL A 27 -7.21 -12.69 12.41
N LEU A 28 -6.82 -11.42 12.56
CA LEU A 28 -5.81 -11.02 13.56
C LEU A 28 -6.34 -11.18 15.01
N LYS A 29 -7.64 -11.11 15.22
CA LYS A 29 -8.23 -11.43 16.55
C LYS A 29 -7.88 -12.85 17.00
N GLY A 30 -7.80 -13.79 16.05
CA GLY A 30 -7.36 -15.17 16.32
C GLY A 30 -5.90 -15.28 16.76
N PHE A 31 -5.10 -14.24 16.53
CA PHE A 31 -3.70 -14.13 16.95
C PHE A 31 -3.52 -13.19 18.16
N GLY A 32 -4.62 -12.75 18.76
CA GLY A 32 -4.60 -11.91 19.97
C GLY A 32 -4.41 -10.42 19.71
N PHE A 33 -4.57 -9.95 18.46
CA PHE A 33 -4.55 -8.52 18.15
C PHE A 33 -5.96 -7.94 18.29
N THR A 34 -6.07 -6.80 18.96
CA THR A 34 -7.34 -6.06 19.10
C THR A 34 -7.04 -4.56 18.94
N ASP A 35 -8.07 -3.77 18.74
CA ASP A 35 -7.96 -2.32 18.70
C ASP A 35 -7.51 -1.68 20.03
N GLU A 36 -7.59 -2.45 21.14
CA GLU A 36 -7.11 -2.00 22.46
C GLU A 36 -5.61 -2.27 22.66
N ASN A 37 -5.02 -3.24 21.95
CA ASN A 37 -3.65 -3.68 22.22
C ASN A 37 -2.71 -3.58 21.02
N ALA A 38 -3.20 -3.11 19.88
CA ALA A 38 -2.39 -3.00 18.66
C ALA A 38 -2.55 -1.61 18.03
N ILE A 39 -1.52 -1.16 17.35
CA ILE A 39 -1.58 0.06 16.55
C ILE A 39 -1.44 -0.29 15.06
N ALA A 40 -2.27 0.32 14.22
CA ALA A 40 -2.22 0.11 12.78
C ALA A 40 -1.56 1.30 12.07
N SER A 41 -0.85 1.00 10.98
CA SER A 41 -0.30 2.01 10.09
C SER A 41 -0.73 1.73 8.65
N VAL A 42 -0.72 2.78 7.83
CA VAL A 42 -1.05 2.67 6.42
C VAL A 42 -0.03 3.41 5.55
N CYS A 43 0.55 2.68 4.60
CA CYS A 43 1.51 3.18 3.62
C CYS A 43 0.81 3.13 2.26
N ILE A 44 0.33 4.28 1.79
CA ILE A 44 -0.48 4.43 0.57
C ILE A 44 -0.13 5.73 -0.14
N CYS A 45 -0.62 5.89 -1.35
CA CYS A 45 -0.48 7.15 -2.06
C CYS A 45 -1.21 8.28 -1.31
N ARG A 46 -0.63 9.50 -1.42
CA ARG A 46 -1.22 10.73 -0.85
C ARG A 46 -2.48 11.16 -1.61
N ASP A 47 -2.74 10.60 -2.78
CA ASP A 47 -3.93 10.87 -3.61
C ASP A 47 -5.20 10.72 -2.75
N GLU A 48 -6.11 11.69 -2.82
CA GLU A 48 -7.31 11.72 -1.96
C GLU A 48 -8.23 10.51 -2.17
N ILE A 49 -8.27 9.93 -3.37
CA ILE A 49 -9.10 8.74 -3.61
C ILE A 49 -8.56 7.50 -2.91
N SER A 50 -7.26 7.49 -2.58
CA SER A 50 -6.65 6.38 -1.83
C SER A 50 -6.93 6.46 -0.33
N GLN A 51 -7.32 7.63 0.19
CA GLN A 51 -7.49 7.84 1.63
C GLN A 51 -8.70 7.11 2.24
N THR A 52 -9.61 6.59 1.41
CA THR A 52 -10.76 5.80 1.87
C THR A 52 -10.32 4.59 2.69
N ILE A 53 -9.27 3.89 2.26
CA ILE A 53 -8.78 2.70 2.97
C ILE A 53 -8.28 3.05 4.38
N ARG A 54 -7.64 4.22 4.54
CA ARG A 54 -7.21 4.70 5.86
C ARG A 54 -8.40 4.86 6.82
N SER A 55 -9.54 5.35 6.29
CA SER A 55 -10.76 5.49 7.09
C SER A 55 -11.30 4.13 7.56
N HIS A 56 -11.24 3.11 6.71
CA HIS A 56 -11.64 1.75 7.09
C HIS A 56 -10.69 1.15 8.14
N ILE A 57 -9.38 1.35 7.97
CA ILE A 57 -8.37 0.88 8.94
C ILE A 57 -8.62 1.57 10.30
N LYS A 58 -8.82 2.89 10.29
CA LYS A 58 -9.13 3.65 11.51
C LYS A 58 -10.39 3.14 12.20
N ARG A 59 -11.43 2.80 11.41
CA ARG A 59 -12.69 2.26 11.96
C ARG A 59 -12.50 0.92 12.68
N MET A 60 -11.57 0.08 12.21
CA MET A 60 -11.31 -1.24 12.81
C MET A 60 -10.33 -1.18 13.98
N TRP A 61 -9.32 -0.31 13.90
CA TRP A 61 -8.20 -0.28 14.86
C TRP A 61 -8.22 0.95 15.78
N GLY A 62 -9.25 1.79 15.69
CA GLY A 62 -9.35 3.03 16.47
C GLY A 62 -8.50 4.16 15.87
N GLU A 63 -7.30 3.87 15.45
CA GLU A 63 -6.39 4.83 14.82
C GLU A 63 -5.67 4.21 13.62
N ALA A 64 -5.11 5.05 12.75
CA ALA A 64 -4.30 4.62 11.62
C ALA A 64 -3.16 5.62 11.43
N PHE A 65 -1.96 5.21 11.82
CA PHE A 65 -0.76 6.04 11.65
C PHE A 65 -0.48 6.17 10.15
N ASN A 66 -0.27 7.39 9.69
CA ASN A 66 -0.26 7.71 8.28
C ASN A 66 1.16 7.84 7.72
N PHE A 67 1.56 6.90 6.85
CA PHE A 67 2.81 6.95 6.09
C PHE A 67 2.57 7.33 4.61
N SER A 68 1.46 8.00 4.30
CA SER A 68 1.13 8.36 2.90
C SER A 68 2.21 9.26 2.28
N SER A 69 2.57 8.96 1.05
CA SER A 69 3.60 9.66 0.28
C SER A 69 3.25 9.62 -1.21
N LEU A 70 4.13 10.15 -2.06
CA LEU A 70 3.95 10.07 -3.51
C LEU A 70 3.96 8.60 -3.96
N ALA A 71 2.90 8.16 -4.63
CA ALA A 71 2.68 6.77 -5.09
C ALA A 71 2.73 5.72 -3.95
N GLY A 72 2.69 6.15 -2.70
CA GLY A 72 2.77 5.25 -1.55
C GLY A 72 4.19 4.79 -1.18
N LEU A 73 5.23 5.37 -1.77
CA LEU A 73 6.61 5.02 -1.47
C LEU A 73 6.92 5.24 0.02
N PHE A 74 7.56 4.28 0.68
CA PHE A 74 7.87 4.44 2.11
C PHE A 74 9.06 5.40 2.29
N THR A 75 8.76 6.67 2.56
CA THR A 75 9.76 7.75 2.71
C THR A 75 10.05 8.13 4.16
N ALA A 76 9.28 7.60 5.11
CA ALA A 76 9.42 7.98 6.54
C ALA A 76 10.70 7.46 7.21
N GLY A 77 11.32 6.43 6.64
CA GLY A 77 12.57 5.87 7.11
C GLY A 77 12.49 5.32 8.54
N LYS A 78 13.67 5.12 9.16
CA LYS A 78 13.77 4.62 10.53
C LYS A 78 13.12 5.57 11.55
N THR A 79 13.23 6.87 11.32
CA THR A 79 12.66 7.88 12.23
C THR A 79 11.13 7.80 12.22
N GLY A 80 10.53 7.75 11.11
CA GLY A 80 9.09 7.55 11.01
C GLY A 80 8.61 6.19 11.58
N UNK A 81 9.20 5.09 11.39
CA UNK A 81 8.89 3.93 11.92
C UNK A 81 8.93 3.95 13.29
N LYS A 82 10.04 4.65 14.00
CA LYS A 82 10.16 4.81 15.46
C LYS A 82 9.05 5.68 16.05
N ALA A 83 8.65 6.72 15.37
CA ALA A 83 7.53 7.54 15.79
C ALA A 83 6.23 6.71 15.85
N PHE A 84 6.00 5.85 14.86
CA PHE A 84 4.85 4.92 14.87
C PHE A 84 4.94 3.96 16.07
N ILE A 85 6.07 3.33 16.27
CA ILE A 85 6.31 2.39 17.37
C ILE A 85 6.03 3.06 18.73
N SER A 86 6.45 4.30 18.93
CA SER A 86 6.24 5.02 20.20
C SER A 86 4.78 5.24 20.60
N UNK A 87 3.96 4.90 19.67
CA UNK A 87 2.75 5.01 19.87
C UNK A 87 2.06 3.89 20.23
N ALA A 88 2.64 2.81 20.30
CA ALA A 88 1.97 1.52 20.46
C ALA A 88 1.62 1.22 21.94
N PRO A 89 0.46 0.66 22.20
CA PRO A 89 0.16 0.20 23.55
C PRO A 89 1.04 -1.01 23.88
N ASN A 90 1.51 -1.07 25.14
CA ASN A 90 2.22 -2.25 25.66
C ASN A 90 1.26 -2.97 26.62
N VAL A 91 0.75 -4.10 26.18
CA VAL A 91 -0.21 -4.91 26.97
C VAL A 91 0.43 -6.26 27.24
N ASP A 92 0.51 -6.61 28.52
CA ASP A 92 1.13 -7.86 29.02
C ASP A 92 2.59 -8.02 28.58
N GLY A 93 3.32 -6.91 28.50
CA GLY A 93 4.74 -6.91 28.11
C GLY A 93 4.97 -7.07 26.60
N LYS A 94 3.91 -6.95 25.80
CA LYS A 94 3.97 -7.09 24.34
C LYS A 94 3.40 -5.86 23.63
N GLU A 95 4.10 -5.42 22.62
CA GLU A 95 3.60 -4.42 21.65
C GLU A 95 3.09 -5.16 20.41
N ARG A 96 2.06 -4.62 19.75
CA ARG A 96 1.50 -5.22 18.54
C ARG A 96 1.32 -4.18 17.46
N TYR A 97 1.81 -4.51 16.26
CA TYR A 97 1.79 -3.60 15.11
C TYR A 97 1.06 -4.22 13.93
N VAL A 98 0.28 -3.43 13.23
CA VAL A 98 -0.38 -3.87 11.99
C VAL A 98 0.03 -2.92 10.86
N PHE A 99 0.66 -3.46 9.83
CA PHE A 99 1.15 -2.72 8.68
C PHE A 99 0.27 -3.01 7.47
N TYR A 100 -0.24 -1.95 6.85
CA TYR A 100 -0.97 -2.02 5.59
C TYR A 100 -0.19 -1.23 4.54
N ALA A 101 0.09 -1.85 3.39
CA ALA A 101 0.91 -1.25 2.32
C ALA A 101 0.25 -1.48 0.96
N PHE A 102 -0.12 -0.41 0.28
CA PHE A 102 -0.84 -0.55 -0.99
C PHE A 102 -0.31 0.41 -2.05
N SER A 103 -0.09 -0.14 -3.26
CA SER A 103 -0.06 0.66 -4.47
C SER A 103 -1.50 0.86 -4.96
N HIS A 104 -1.75 1.76 -5.93
CA HIS A 104 -3.12 1.95 -6.42
C HIS A 104 -3.18 2.19 -7.92
N ILE A 105 -4.34 1.89 -8.50
CA ILE A 105 -4.66 2.11 -9.91
C ILE A 105 -6.16 2.34 -10.05
N ALA A 106 -6.57 3.19 -11.00
CA ALA A 106 -7.97 3.27 -11.40
C ALA A 106 -8.21 2.36 -12.60
N ILE A 107 -9.39 1.76 -12.67
CA ILE A 107 -9.83 0.98 -13.83
C ILE A 107 -11.30 1.33 -14.07
N ASP A 108 -11.60 1.88 -15.24
CA ASP A 108 -12.97 2.27 -15.57
C ASP A 108 -13.78 1.09 -16.17
N GLU A 109 -15.05 1.34 -16.46
CA GLU A 109 -15.99 0.36 -17.02
C GLU A 109 -15.62 -0.13 -18.42
N ASN A 110 -14.71 0.57 -19.10
CA ASN A 110 -14.21 0.22 -20.44
C ASN A 110 -12.80 -0.37 -20.39
N GLU A 111 -12.33 -0.72 -19.17
CA GLU A 111 -10.99 -1.27 -18.93
C GLU A 111 -9.85 -0.28 -19.19
N ASN A 112 -10.13 1.02 -19.22
CA ASN A 112 -9.07 2.00 -19.35
C ASN A 112 -8.29 2.06 -18.04
N MET A 113 -7.01 1.67 -18.10
CA MET A 113 -6.11 1.64 -16.94
C MET A 113 -5.66 3.06 -16.59
N GLY A 114 -5.72 3.39 -15.32
CA GLY A 114 -5.29 4.68 -14.80
C GLY A 114 -6.30 5.80 -14.98
N VAL A 115 -7.49 5.52 -15.53
CA VAL A 115 -8.49 6.55 -15.79
C VAL A 115 -9.59 6.51 -14.73
N CYS A 116 -9.91 7.66 -14.15
CA CYS A 116 -11.00 7.81 -13.19
C CYS A 116 -11.70 9.15 -13.36
N LYS A 117 -12.90 9.24 -12.78
CA LYS A 117 -13.65 10.49 -12.69
C LYS A 117 -13.38 11.13 -11.33
N ARG A 118 -13.27 12.43 -11.28
CA ARG A 118 -13.17 13.20 -10.05
C ARG A 118 -14.15 14.36 -10.11
N LYS A 119 -14.44 14.97 -8.97
CA LYS A 119 -15.34 16.12 -8.91
C LYS A 119 -14.89 17.21 -9.90
N GLY A 120 -15.75 17.49 -10.88
CA GLY A 120 -15.46 18.51 -11.90
C GLY A 120 -14.56 18.06 -13.05
N LEU A 121 -14.11 16.79 -13.04
CA LEU A 121 -13.23 16.25 -14.10
C LEU A 121 -13.77 14.91 -14.61
N GLU A 122 -14.17 14.87 -15.86
CA GLU A 122 -14.64 13.62 -16.50
C GLU A 122 -13.50 12.62 -16.71
N LYS A 123 -12.26 13.12 -16.84
CA LYS A 123 -11.06 12.28 -16.97
C LYS A 123 -9.96 12.81 -16.07
N SER A 124 -9.50 11.96 -15.19
CA SER A 124 -8.36 12.20 -14.33
C SER A 124 -7.54 10.91 -14.24
N HIS A 125 -6.42 10.93 -13.55
CA HIS A 125 -5.52 9.77 -13.47
C HIS A 125 -5.28 9.33 -12.03
N ALA A 126 -5.18 7.99 -11.86
CA ALA A 126 -4.74 7.35 -10.62
C ALA A 126 -3.99 6.03 -10.93
N CYS A 127 -2.77 5.86 -10.49
CA CYS A 127 -1.96 6.82 -9.75
C CYS A 127 -1.36 7.87 -10.69
N GLY A 128 -1.57 9.13 -10.40
CA GLY A 128 -1.03 10.22 -11.22
C GLY A 128 0.50 10.21 -11.32
N ALA A 129 1.18 9.93 -10.21
CA ALA A 129 2.65 9.86 -10.18
C ALA A 129 3.19 8.73 -11.08
N LEU A 130 2.53 7.55 -11.08
CA LEU A 130 2.94 6.44 -11.95
C LEU A 130 2.67 6.76 -13.42
N CYS A 131 1.55 7.42 -13.72
CA CYS A 131 1.25 7.88 -15.08
C CYS A 131 2.29 8.90 -15.57
N HIS A 132 2.67 9.84 -14.71
CA HIS A 132 3.72 10.83 -15.01
C HIS A 132 5.06 10.13 -15.28
N PHE A 133 5.47 9.24 -14.40
CA PHE A 133 6.70 8.45 -14.57
C PHE A 133 6.72 7.72 -15.92
N LEU A 134 5.61 7.04 -16.29
CA LEU A 134 5.52 6.34 -17.58
C LEU A 134 5.67 7.30 -18.77
N ASN A 135 5.07 8.47 -18.67
CA ASN A 135 5.18 9.48 -19.72
C ASN A 135 6.64 9.95 -19.91
N GLU A 136 7.34 10.22 -18.81
CA GLU A 136 8.77 10.59 -18.86
C GLU A 136 9.63 9.45 -19.43
N LEU A 137 9.36 8.21 -18.98
CA LEU A 137 10.11 7.03 -19.44
C LEU A 137 9.90 6.82 -20.95
N SER A 138 8.66 6.90 -21.41
CA SER A 138 8.29 6.73 -22.82
C SER A 138 8.88 7.82 -23.72
N SER A 139 8.91 9.04 -23.23
CA SER A 139 9.46 10.20 -23.98
C SER A 139 10.98 10.33 -23.83
N LYS A 140 11.63 9.43 -23.08
CA LYS A 140 13.08 9.43 -22.81
C LYS A 140 13.54 10.72 -22.11
N LYS A 141 12.67 11.31 -21.30
CA LYS A 141 12.96 12.58 -20.56
C LYS A 141 13.19 12.36 -19.07
N ILE A 142 13.26 11.09 -18.64
CA ILE A 142 13.38 10.79 -17.21
C ILE A 142 14.70 11.30 -16.63
N ASN A 143 14.61 12.06 -15.54
CA ASN A 143 15.74 12.63 -14.83
C ASN A 143 15.86 11.93 -13.46
N ILE A 144 17.04 11.39 -13.15
CA ILE A 144 17.30 10.67 -11.89
C ILE A 144 18.12 11.47 -10.89
N LYS A 145 18.43 12.73 -11.20
CA LYS A 145 19.12 13.60 -10.23
C LYS A 145 18.22 13.85 -9.03
N LEU A 146 18.83 13.96 -7.87
CA LEU A 146 18.09 14.30 -6.67
C LEU A 146 17.67 15.77 -6.74
N ASP A 147 16.38 16.01 -6.66
CA ASP A 147 15.81 17.34 -6.61
C ASP A 147 15.35 17.58 -5.18
N GLU A 148 15.96 18.55 -4.51
CA GLU A 148 15.66 18.85 -3.11
C GLU A 148 14.27 19.49 -2.93
N GLU A 149 13.71 20.05 -4.00
CA GLU A 149 12.36 20.60 -4.00
C GLU A 149 11.31 19.51 -4.29
N ASP A 150 11.74 18.34 -4.83
CA ASP A 150 10.86 17.22 -5.15
C ASP A 150 11.50 15.88 -4.82
N ILE A 151 11.82 15.72 -3.53
CA ILE A 151 12.52 14.55 -2.98
C ILE A 151 11.76 13.24 -3.24
N GLU A 152 10.44 13.24 -3.00
CA GLU A 152 9.64 12.01 -3.14
C GLU A 152 9.61 11.52 -4.58
N GLU A 153 9.47 12.42 -5.56
CA GLU A 153 9.51 12.06 -6.98
C GLU A 153 10.88 11.53 -7.38
N SER A 154 11.94 12.19 -6.92
CA SER A 154 13.33 11.76 -7.19
C SER A 154 13.58 10.33 -6.66
N LEU A 155 13.13 10.05 -5.45
CA LEU A 155 13.25 8.72 -4.85
C LEU A 155 12.40 7.69 -5.60
N LEU A 156 11.16 8.04 -5.95
CA LEU A 156 10.25 7.17 -6.69
C LEU A 156 10.88 6.74 -8.03
N LYS A 157 11.39 7.71 -8.80
CA LYS A 157 12.05 7.44 -10.10
C LYS A 157 13.22 6.48 -9.93
N ARG A 158 14.09 6.72 -8.95
CA ARG A 158 15.25 5.88 -8.67
C ARG A 158 14.85 4.47 -8.26
N ARG A 159 13.82 4.34 -7.42
CA ARG A 159 13.36 3.03 -6.95
C ARG A 159 12.72 2.22 -8.08
N LEU A 160 11.84 2.84 -8.86
CA LEU A 160 11.15 2.16 -9.97
C LEU A 160 12.15 1.71 -11.06
N LEU A 161 13.11 2.57 -11.41
CA LEU A 161 14.09 2.24 -12.45
C LEU A 161 15.01 1.07 -12.07
N ARG A 162 15.22 0.79 -10.79
CA ARG A 162 15.98 -0.40 -10.34
C ARG A 162 15.25 -1.70 -10.63
N GLU A 163 13.92 -1.64 -10.71
CA GLU A 163 13.07 -2.82 -10.89
C GLU A 163 12.66 -3.04 -12.34
N ILE A 164 12.78 -2.03 -13.18
CA ILE A 164 12.39 -2.10 -14.60
C ILE A 164 13.62 -2.54 -15.42
N PRO A 165 13.54 -3.64 -16.18
CA PRO A 165 14.66 -4.04 -17.04
C PRO A 165 15.02 -2.95 -18.05
N TYR A 166 16.30 -2.83 -18.33
CA TYR A 166 16.83 -1.81 -19.25
C TYR A 166 16.16 -1.90 -20.62
N GLY A 167 15.64 -0.77 -21.08
CA GLY A 167 14.99 -0.67 -22.39
C GLY A 167 13.50 -1.04 -22.39
N GLU A 168 12.95 -1.50 -21.27
CA GLU A 168 11.53 -1.85 -21.18
C GLU A 168 10.68 -0.65 -20.72
N ILE A 169 9.46 -0.59 -21.26
CA ILE A 169 8.43 0.38 -20.82
C ILE A 169 7.22 -0.47 -20.39
N PRO A 170 7.00 -0.58 -19.10
CA PRO A 170 5.90 -1.44 -18.64
C PRO A 170 4.51 -0.82 -18.87
N UNK A 171 3.50 -1.52 -18.90
CA UNK A 171 2.29 -1.16 -18.87
C UNK A 171 1.99 -0.64 -17.62
N LEU A 172 0.93 0.23 -17.42
CA LEU A 172 0.61 0.86 -16.15
C LEU A 172 0.30 -0.17 -15.05
N LEU A 173 -0.45 -1.19 -15.36
CA LEU A 173 -0.75 -2.27 -14.41
C LEU A 173 0.53 -2.96 -13.91
N ASN A 174 1.45 -3.25 -14.82
CA ASN A 174 2.74 -3.85 -14.44
C ASN A 174 3.57 -2.89 -13.60
N LEU A 175 3.58 -1.60 -13.94
CA LEU A 175 4.25 -0.58 -13.13
C LEU A 175 3.62 -0.48 -11.73
N THR A 176 2.29 -0.61 -11.61
CA THR A 176 1.59 -0.63 -10.32
C THR A 176 2.06 -1.82 -9.46
N LYS A 177 2.25 -2.99 -10.08
CA LYS A 177 2.78 -4.19 -9.40
C LYS A 177 4.24 -3.98 -8.98
N ILE A 178 5.05 -3.37 -9.84
CA ILE A 178 6.46 -3.02 -9.53
C ILE A 178 6.47 -2.04 -8.35
N ASN A 179 5.62 -1.02 -8.37
CA ASN A 179 5.52 -0.05 -7.29
C ASN A 179 5.11 -0.71 -5.97
N LEU A 180 4.15 -1.66 -5.99
CA LEU A 180 3.77 -2.42 -4.80
C LEU A 180 4.97 -3.18 -4.23
N LYS A 181 5.74 -3.86 -5.09
CA LYS A 181 6.98 -4.56 -4.68
C LYS A 181 7.93 -3.58 -3.98
N VAL A 182 8.16 -2.41 -4.56
CA VAL A 182 9.05 -1.37 -3.99
C VAL A 182 8.55 -0.92 -2.61
N ILE A 183 7.25 -0.60 -2.50
CA ILE A 183 6.65 -0.17 -1.22
C ILE A 183 6.86 -1.25 -0.15
N ARG A 184 6.55 -2.50 -0.51
CA ARG A 184 6.66 -3.63 0.39
C ARG A 184 8.10 -3.84 0.87
N GLU A 185 9.04 -3.94 -0.05
CA GLU A 185 10.46 -4.17 0.27
C GLU A 185 11.04 -3.06 1.14
N ASP A 186 10.74 -1.80 0.83
CA ASP A 186 11.24 -0.67 1.59
C ASP A 186 10.68 -0.67 3.02
N LEU A 187 9.37 -0.95 3.18
CA LEU A 187 8.74 -0.99 4.49
C LEU A 187 9.21 -2.20 5.30
N GLU A 188 9.24 -3.41 4.72
CA GLU A 188 9.72 -4.62 5.39
C GLU A 188 11.18 -4.48 5.83
N ASN A 189 12.03 -3.91 5.00
CA ASN A 189 13.44 -3.65 5.34
C ASN A 189 13.59 -2.74 6.58
N ILE A 190 12.71 -1.77 6.73
CA ILE A 190 12.71 -0.89 7.92
C ILE A 190 12.11 -1.61 9.14
N ILE A 191 11.03 -2.36 8.96
CA ILE A 191 10.41 -3.17 10.03
C ILE A 191 11.47 -4.11 10.63
N GLU A 192 12.20 -4.85 9.80
CA GLU A 192 13.24 -5.80 10.25
C GLU A 192 14.37 -5.11 11.02
N LYS A 193 14.68 -3.86 10.69
CA LYS A 193 15.76 -3.10 11.34
C LYS A 193 15.34 -2.43 12.65
N VAL A 194 14.05 -2.23 12.86
CA VAL A 194 13.55 -1.38 13.94
C VAL A 194 12.75 -2.16 14.98
N ILE A 195 12.00 -3.19 14.56
CA ILE A 195 11.15 -3.95 15.48
C ILE A 195 11.95 -5.08 16.16
N ASP A 196 11.94 -5.07 17.49
CA ASP A 196 12.49 -6.17 18.31
C ASP A 196 11.40 -7.24 18.48
N THR A 197 11.50 -8.31 17.71
CA THR A 197 10.51 -9.41 17.74
C THR A 197 10.49 -10.22 19.04
N LYS A 198 11.39 -9.94 19.98
CA LYS A 198 11.32 -10.50 21.34
C LYS A 198 10.27 -9.76 22.18
N LYS A 199 10.04 -8.49 21.87
CA LYS A 199 9.13 -7.59 22.61
C LYS A 199 7.83 -7.32 21.87
N ALA A 200 7.81 -7.56 20.58
CA ALA A 200 6.68 -7.18 19.72
C ALA A 200 6.27 -8.30 18.77
N ASP A 201 4.98 -8.36 18.51
CA ASP A 201 4.40 -9.15 17.44
C ASP A 201 3.87 -8.19 16.36
N TYR A 202 3.84 -8.62 15.11
CA TYR A 202 3.31 -7.75 14.07
C TYR A 202 2.64 -8.52 12.94
N ALA A 203 1.75 -7.84 12.22
CA ALA A 203 1.11 -8.35 11.02
C ALA A 203 1.37 -7.41 9.85
N PHE A 204 1.43 -7.97 8.66
CA PHE A 204 1.72 -7.23 7.43
C PHE A 204 0.73 -7.65 6.34
N PHE A 205 0.12 -6.66 5.70
CA PHE A 205 -0.83 -6.86 4.60
C PHE A 205 -0.45 -5.93 3.45
N SER A 206 -0.32 -6.48 2.26
CA SER A 206 -0.06 -5.67 1.07
C SER A 206 -1.02 -6.00 -0.06
N GLY A 207 -1.13 -5.10 -1.02
CA GLY A 207 -1.98 -5.31 -2.18
C GLY A 207 -2.09 -4.10 -3.09
N ILE A 208 -2.97 -4.23 -4.08
CA ILE A 208 -3.30 -3.13 -4.98
C ILE A 208 -4.71 -2.63 -4.65
N GLN A 209 -4.83 -1.35 -4.35
CA GLN A 209 -6.11 -0.67 -4.24
C GLN A 209 -6.56 -0.30 -5.65
N VAL A 210 -7.68 -0.86 -6.08
CA VAL A 210 -8.26 -0.60 -7.39
C VAL A 210 -9.46 0.32 -7.23
N HIS A 211 -9.39 1.49 -7.85
CA HIS A 211 -10.49 2.46 -7.88
C HIS A 211 -11.39 2.16 -9.08
N GLY A 212 -12.53 1.55 -8.82
CA GLY A 212 -13.56 1.31 -9.83
C GLY A 212 -14.54 2.49 -9.93
N PRO A 213 -15.44 2.45 -10.91
CA PRO A 213 -16.41 3.54 -11.11
C PRO A 213 -17.37 3.76 -9.95
N GLU A 214 -17.69 2.70 -9.22
CA GLU A 214 -18.71 2.74 -8.15
C GLU A 214 -18.13 2.55 -6.76
N GLU A 215 -17.06 1.76 -6.65
CA GLU A 215 -16.46 1.42 -5.35
C GLU A 215 -15.01 0.97 -5.52
N ASN A 216 -14.30 0.95 -4.42
CA ASN A 216 -12.89 0.54 -4.38
C ASN A 216 -12.75 -0.92 -3.97
N TYR A 217 -11.72 -1.55 -4.51
CA TYR A 217 -11.39 -2.96 -4.25
C TYR A 217 -9.94 -3.10 -3.83
N ILE A 218 -9.64 -4.20 -3.13
CA ILE A 218 -8.26 -4.61 -2.81
C ILE A 218 -7.99 -5.95 -3.51
N VAL A 219 -6.90 -5.98 -4.26
CA VAL A 219 -6.29 -7.20 -4.77
C VAL A 219 -5.18 -7.56 -3.79
N PRO A 220 -5.34 -8.60 -2.95
CA PRO A 220 -4.30 -8.95 -1.97
C PRO A 220 -3.01 -9.41 -2.65
N ASP A 221 -1.87 -9.12 -2.00
CA ASP A 221 -0.56 -9.60 -2.43
C ASP A 221 0.03 -10.48 -1.31
N GLU A 222 0.69 -9.90 -0.31
CA GLU A 222 1.19 -10.66 0.83
C GLU A 222 0.38 -10.39 2.09
N ALA A 223 0.22 -11.44 2.89
CA ALA A 223 -0.43 -11.37 4.19
C ALA A 223 0.27 -12.34 5.14
N TYR A 224 0.80 -11.84 6.26
CA TYR A 224 1.45 -12.67 7.24
C TYR A 224 1.42 -12.03 8.63
N VAL A 225 1.67 -12.86 9.63
CA VAL A 225 1.84 -12.42 11.02
C VAL A 225 3.18 -12.95 11.54
N VAL A 226 3.85 -12.18 12.39
CA VAL A 226 5.06 -12.59 13.10
C VAL A 226 4.75 -12.60 14.59
N ILE A 227 4.75 -13.80 15.18
CA ILE A 227 4.45 -14.03 16.60
C ILE A 227 5.70 -14.63 17.25
N ASN A 228 6.21 -13.96 18.28
CA ASN A 228 7.43 -14.41 18.97
C ASN A 228 8.58 -14.68 17.98
N GLY A 229 8.73 -13.81 16.99
CA GLY A 229 9.79 -13.90 15.98
C GLY A 229 9.56 -14.96 14.88
N LYS A 230 8.41 -15.64 14.88
CA LYS A 230 8.11 -16.66 13.86
C LYS A 230 7.07 -16.15 12.87
N LYS A 231 7.46 -16.09 11.59
CA LYS A 231 6.57 -15.67 10.50
C LYS A 231 5.60 -16.79 10.12
N GLN A 232 4.34 -16.45 10.00
CA GLN A 232 3.27 -17.35 9.54
C GLN A 232 2.47 -16.65 8.43
N VAL A 233 2.45 -17.26 7.24
CA VAL A 233 1.69 -16.74 6.09
C VAL A 233 0.19 -16.99 6.30
N LEU A 234 -0.63 -16.01 5.97
CA LEU A 234 -2.10 -16.05 6.14
C LEU A 234 -2.77 -16.41 4.81
N ASN A 235 -2.78 -17.70 4.47
CA ASN A 235 -3.25 -18.21 3.17
C ASN A 235 -4.77 -18.04 2.91
N LYS A 236 -5.55 -17.68 3.92
CA LYS A 236 -7.02 -17.58 3.81
C LYS A 236 -7.54 -16.18 3.51
N LEU A 237 -6.65 -15.23 3.23
CA LEU A 237 -7.02 -13.88 2.84
C LEU A 237 -7.16 -13.74 1.33
#